data_c2246c0babb79493a82e88f5f129b774
#
_entry.id   c2246c0babb79493a82e88f5f129b774
#
_cell.length_a   1.000
_cell.length_b   1.000
_cell.length_c   1.000
_cell.angle_alpha   90.00
_cell.angle_beta   90.00
_cell.angle_gamma   90.00
#
_symmetry.space_group_name_H-M   'P 1'
#
loop_
_entity.id
_entity.type
_entity.pdbx_description
1 polymer ?
#
loop_
_entity_poly.entity_id
_entity_poly.type
_entity_poly.pdbx_seq_one_letter_code
_entity_poly.pdbx_strand_id
1 'polypeptide(L)'
;MIKKLHYLDKKMKYSKFMLLGALGVALLTATSCGTPKDVAYFQDLNNNPDTVITLQNKVITVKPTDKLYIGVKSKDPQITQLFNLTGGTNNSSSSTNIAKDAFYYTVDSKGNIDFPVVGTIQVAGLTREQIAEKVKKSLVDASLVKDPTVTVSLSNLHYSMMGEVAKPGQYAIDEEKVTILDAISKAGDLTIQGRRQDVMVLRQENGHQKIYKIDLCSGKDIFNSPAYYLQQNDVVYVTPNDTKKRSSTLTTME
;
A
#
# COMPACT_ATOMS: atom_id res chain seq x y z
N MET A 1 -71.72 28.25 39.66
CA MET A 1 -71.30 26.86 39.36
C MET A 1 -70.66 26.72 37.95
N ILE A 2 -71.19 27.39 36.94
CA ILE A 2 -70.83 27.29 35.52
C ILE A 2 -69.38 27.78 35.19
N LYS A 3 -68.91 28.87 35.86
CA LYS A 3 -67.55 29.42 35.61
C LYS A 3 -66.36 28.48 36.02
N LYS A 4 -66.58 27.62 37.03
CA LYS A 4 -65.57 26.66 37.52
C LYS A 4 -65.43 25.48 36.57
N LEU A 5 -66.51 25.09 35.90
CA LEU A 5 -66.50 24.02 34.91
C LEU A 5 -65.73 24.43 33.65
N HIS A 6 -65.89 25.66 33.19
CA HIS A 6 -65.21 26.18 31.99
C HIS A 6 -63.69 26.37 32.20
N TYR A 7 -63.29 26.70 33.45
CA TYR A 7 -61.86 26.81 33.81
C TYR A 7 -61.16 25.44 33.84
N LEU A 8 -61.84 24.40 34.33
CA LEU A 8 -61.34 23.04 34.38
C LEU A 8 -61.17 22.43 32.97
N ASP A 9 -62.16 22.71 32.10
CA ASP A 9 -62.10 22.21 30.69
C ASP A 9 -60.95 22.86 29.88
N LYS A 10 -60.73 24.17 30.10
CA LYS A 10 -59.62 24.90 29.50
C LYS A 10 -58.29 24.38 30.00
N LYS A 11 -58.12 24.08 31.28
CA LYS A 11 -56.89 23.54 31.88
C LYS A 11 -56.61 22.12 31.40
N MET A 12 -57.60 21.31 31.19
CA MET A 12 -57.53 19.96 30.68
C MET A 12 -57.11 19.94 29.19
N LYS A 13 -57.60 20.92 28.41
CA LYS A 13 -57.19 21.07 26.97
C LYS A 13 -55.76 21.49 26.82
N TYR A 14 -55.25 22.42 27.65
CA TYR A 14 -53.84 22.80 27.65
C TYR A 14 -52.89 21.65 28.10
N SER A 15 -53.35 20.88 29.13
CA SER A 15 -52.56 19.70 29.59
C SER A 15 -52.45 18.64 28.50
N LYS A 16 -53.52 18.37 27.74
CA LYS A 16 -53.44 17.42 26.61
C LYS A 16 -52.57 17.92 25.47
N PHE A 17 -52.60 19.24 25.17
CA PHE A 17 -51.72 19.84 24.16
C PHE A 17 -50.26 19.81 24.58
N MET A 18 -49.98 20.04 25.87
CA MET A 18 -48.62 19.96 26.43
C MET A 18 -48.09 18.52 26.43
N LEU A 19 -48.96 17.53 26.71
CA LEU A 19 -48.61 16.11 26.64
C LEU A 19 -48.33 15.65 25.19
N LEU A 20 -49.13 16.10 24.22
CA LEU A 20 -48.89 15.81 22.80
C LEU A 20 -47.61 16.47 22.31
N GLY A 21 -47.30 17.69 22.74
CA GLY A 21 -46.07 18.39 22.42
C GLY A 21 -44.84 17.67 22.99
N ALA A 22 -44.90 17.24 24.25
CA ALA A 22 -43.83 16.48 24.90
C ALA A 22 -43.61 15.11 24.25
N LEU A 23 -44.68 14.43 23.83
CA LEU A 23 -44.61 13.17 23.11
C LEU A 23 -44.00 13.36 21.70
N GLY A 24 -44.29 14.44 21.01
CA GLY A 24 -43.72 14.81 19.71
C GLY A 24 -42.22 15.10 19.80
N VAL A 25 -41.78 15.81 20.86
CA VAL A 25 -40.36 16.08 21.10
C VAL A 25 -39.60 14.79 21.47
N ALA A 26 -40.18 13.89 22.26
CA ALA A 26 -39.61 12.61 22.62
C ALA A 26 -39.44 11.66 21.40
N LEU A 27 -40.35 11.73 20.43
CA LEU A 27 -40.23 10.96 19.17
C LEU A 27 -39.12 11.51 18.24
N LEU A 28 -38.81 12.80 18.28
CA LEU A 28 -37.77 13.43 17.49
C LEU A 28 -36.33 13.14 18.02
N THR A 29 -36.19 12.80 19.31
CA THR A 29 -34.91 12.47 19.93
C THR A 29 -34.52 10.99 19.78
N ALA A 30 -35.40 10.14 19.26
CA ALA A 30 -35.16 8.72 19.03
C ALA A 30 -34.43 8.45 17.69
N THR A 31 -33.84 9.46 17.01
CA THR A 31 -32.93 9.21 15.90
C THR A 31 -31.63 8.63 16.46
N SER A 32 -31.62 7.32 16.62
CA SER A 32 -30.47 6.51 16.96
C SER A 32 -29.28 6.88 16.05
N CYS A 33 -28.17 7.31 16.64
CA CYS A 33 -26.88 7.34 15.97
C CYS A 33 -26.57 5.92 15.49
N GLY A 34 -26.92 5.61 14.25
CA GLY A 34 -26.48 4.37 13.61
C GLY A 34 -24.96 4.34 13.64
N THR A 35 -24.39 3.27 14.17
CA THR A 35 -22.94 3.03 14.11
C THR A 35 -22.51 3.09 12.65
N PRO A 36 -21.52 3.91 12.27
CA PRO A 36 -21.10 3.98 10.88
C PRO A 36 -20.61 2.60 10.45
N LYS A 37 -21.36 1.92 9.59
CA LYS A 37 -20.99 0.61 9.03
C LYS A 37 -19.73 0.68 8.16
N ASP A 38 -19.28 1.88 7.86
CA ASP A 38 -18.23 2.17 6.90
C ASP A 38 -16.81 2.18 7.50
N VAL A 39 -16.65 1.83 8.80
CA VAL A 39 -15.36 1.93 9.51
C VAL A 39 -14.69 0.57 9.71
N ALA A 40 -15.44 -0.52 9.69
CA ALA A 40 -14.89 -1.86 9.93
C ALA A 40 -14.41 -2.52 8.64
N TYR A 41 -13.27 -3.19 8.74
CA TYR A 41 -12.72 -4.04 7.67
C TYR A 41 -13.42 -5.41 7.61
N PHE A 42 -13.37 -6.08 6.47
CA PHE A 42 -13.73 -7.51 6.30
C PHE A 42 -15.14 -7.88 6.77
N GLN A 43 -16.11 -7.02 6.57
CA GLN A 43 -17.47 -7.21 7.11
C GLN A 43 -18.18 -8.45 6.52
N ASP A 44 -17.83 -8.85 5.31
CA ASP A 44 -18.36 -10.01 4.62
C ASP A 44 -17.80 -11.34 5.14
N LEU A 45 -16.66 -11.33 5.86
CA LEU A 45 -16.04 -12.52 6.42
C LEU A 45 -16.58 -12.87 7.81
N ASN A 46 -17.24 -11.95 8.50
CA ASN A 46 -17.73 -12.16 9.86
C ASN A 46 -18.72 -13.33 10.01
N ASN A 47 -19.40 -13.70 8.92
CA ASN A 47 -20.38 -14.79 8.91
C ASN A 47 -19.79 -16.15 8.50
N ASN A 48 -18.51 -16.22 8.12
CA ASN A 48 -17.86 -17.43 7.64
C ASN A 48 -16.37 -17.43 8.04
N PRO A 49 -16.05 -17.70 9.33
CA PRO A 49 -14.69 -17.56 9.86
C PRO A 49 -13.66 -18.53 9.24
N ASP A 50 -14.12 -19.65 8.65
CA ASP A 50 -13.27 -20.66 8.03
C ASP A 50 -13.15 -20.50 6.50
N THR A 51 -13.34 -19.27 5.99
CA THR A 51 -13.25 -19.03 4.54
C THR A 51 -11.80 -19.17 4.07
N VAL A 52 -11.54 -20.14 3.20
CA VAL A 52 -10.25 -20.31 2.52
C VAL A 52 -10.26 -19.50 1.23
N ILE A 53 -9.36 -18.53 1.12
CA ILE A 53 -9.19 -17.70 -0.07
C ILE A 53 -7.86 -18.04 -0.73
N THR A 54 -7.90 -18.44 -2.00
CA THR A 54 -6.67 -18.71 -2.77
C THR A 54 -6.12 -17.40 -3.28
N LEU A 55 -4.97 -16.97 -2.74
CA LEU A 55 -4.28 -15.78 -3.19
C LEU A 55 -3.52 -16.05 -4.48
N GLN A 56 -3.62 -15.14 -5.45
CA GLN A 56 -2.78 -15.16 -6.64
C GLN A 56 -1.35 -14.80 -6.25
N ASN A 57 -0.42 -15.73 -6.46
CA ASN A 57 0.98 -15.49 -6.14
C ASN A 57 1.63 -14.60 -7.23
N LYS A 58 1.60 -13.30 -7.04
CA LYS A 58 2.24 -12.35 -7.95
C LYS A 58 3.62 -11.97 -7.40
N VAL A 59 4.66 -12.47 -8.07
CA VAL A 59 6.05 -12.17 -7.72
C VAL A 59 6.49 -10.88 -8.43
N ILE A 60 7.30 -10.07 -7.75
CA ILE A 60 7.88 -8.85 -8.33
C ILE A 60 8.89 -9.24 -9.41
N THR A 61 8.71 -8.70 -10.61
CA THR A 61 9.64 -8.84 -11.73
C THR A 61 10.33 -7.52 -12.03
N VAL A 62 11.57 -7.59 -12.46
CA VAL A 62 12.40 -6.43 -12.78
C VAL A 62 11.87 -5.70 -14.02
N LYS A 63 11.89 -4.37 -13.96
CA LYS A 63 11.50 -3.46 -15.04
C LYS A 63 12.67 -2.57 -15.47
N PRO A 64 12.63 -1.97 -16.66
CA PRO A 64 13.54 -0.90 -17.03
C PRO A 64 13.57 0.21 -15.96
N THR A 65 14.74 0.79 -15.72
CA THR A 65 15.05 1.78 -14.68
C THR A 65 15.20 1.25 -13.25
N ASP A 66 14.92 -0.05 -13.00
CA ASP A 66 15.18 -0.65 -11.70
C ASP A 66 16.67 -0.68 -11.38
N LYS A 67 16.99 -0.56 -10.11
CA LYS A 67 18.36 -0.66 -9.59
C LYS A 67 18.54 -2.00 -8.89
N LEU A 68 19.48 -2.77 -9.37
CA LEU A 68 19.81 -4.10 -8.86
C LEU A 68 21.12 -4.07 -8.10
N TYR A 69 21.13 -4.58 -6.89
CA TYR A 69 22.35 -5.00 -6.23
C TYR A 69 22.58 -6.48 -6.54
N ILE A 70 23.76 -6.81 -7.07
CA ILE A 70 24.17 -8.18 -7.38
C ILE A 70 25.45 -8.46 -6.63
N GLY A 71 25.37 -9.31 -5.62
CA GLY A 71 26.53 -9.77 -4.85
C GLY A 71 26.96 -11.17 -5.30
N VAL A 72 28.23 -11.33 -5.62
CA VAL A 72 28.83 -12.62 -5.98
C VAL A 72 29.81 -13.03 -4.89
N LYS A 73 29.63 -14.21 -4.32
CA LYS A 73 30.55 -14.83 -3.37
C LYS A 73 31.18 -16.08 -4.00
N SER A 74 32.49 -16.22 -3.86
CA SER A 74 33.26 -17.37 -4.30
C SER A 74 34.20 -17.83 -3.18
N LYS A 75 34.75 -19.05 -3.30
CA LYS A 75 35.81 -19.54 -2.43
C LYS A 75 37.10 -18.76 -2.59
N ASP A 76 37.28 -18.14 -3.76
CA ASP A 76 38.43 -17.28 -4.05
C ASP A 76 38.11 -15.81 -3.71
N PRO A 77 38.81 -15.20 -2.73
CA PRO A 77 38.56 -13.82 -2.33
C PRO A 77 38.86 -12.79 -3.43
N GLN A 78 39.82 -13.04 -4.30
CA GLN A 78 40.20 -12.12 -5.38
C GLN A 78 39.08 -12.03 -6.42
N ILE A 79 38.49 -13.17 -6.75
CA ILE A 79 37.33 -13.23 -7.65
C ILE A 79 36.14 -12.55 -7.01
N THR A 80 35.93 -12.75 -5.72
CA THR A 80 34.85 -12.08 -4.97
C THR A 80 34.96 -10.56 -5.03
N GLN A 81 36.17 -10.01 -4.91
CA GLN A 81 36.41 -8.56 -5.02
C GLN A 81 36.14 -8.02 -6.43
N LEU A 82 36.44 -8.79 -7.47
CA LEU A 82 36.27 -8.37 -8.86
C LEU A 82 34.79 -8.10 -9.21
N PHE A 83 33.86 -8.92 -8.68
CA PHE A 83 32.43 -8.84 -8.99
C PHE A 83 31.63 -8.03 -7.98
N ASN A 84 32.13 -7.90 -6.76
CA ASN A 84 31.52 -7.02 -5.79
C ASN A 84 32.22 -5.67 -5.92
N LEU A 85 31.56 -4.71 -6.51
CA LEU A 85 32.00 -3.31 -6.56
C LEU A 85 32.00 -2.74 -5.11
N THR A 86 32.83 -3.32 -4.25
CA THR A 86 33.06 -2.76 -2.92
C THR A 86 33.89 -1.50 -3.10
N GLY A 87 33.28 -0.34 -2.89
CA GLY A 87 34.04 0.86 -2.64
C GLY A 87 35.09 0.56 -1.60
N GLY A 88 36.32 0.90 -1.93
CA GLY A 88 37.54 0.50 -1.24
C GLY A 88 37.39 0.44 0.26
N THR A 89 37.81 -0.67 0.78
CA THR A 89 38.17 -0.84 2.18
C THR A 89 39.32 0.11 2.52
N ASN A 90 39.02 1.32 2.91
CA ASN A 90 39.93 2.11 3.72
C ASN A 90 39.13 2.85 4.78
N ASN A 91 39.33 2.40 6.02
CA ASN A 91 39.07 3.05 7.27
C ASN A 91 38.82 4.57 7.14
N SER A 92 37.59 4.96 6.95
CA SER A 92 37.18 6.33 7.18
C SER A 92 35.74 6.31 7.67
N SER A 93 35.61 6.58 8.95
CA SER A 93 34.40 6.88 9.66
C SER A 93 33.76 8.17 9.12
N SER A 94 33.19 8.10 7.95
CA SER A 94 32.40 9.20 7.38
C SER A 94 31.11 8.65 6.84
N SER A 95 30.07 8.80 7.66
CA SER A 95 28.67 8.57 7.32
C SER A 95 28.23 9.56 6.24
N THR A 96 28.50 9.29 4.98
CA THR A 96 27.86 9.99 3.88
C THR A 96 27.16 8.99 3.00
N ASN A 97 25.86 9.21 2.80
CA ASN A 97 24.94 8.39 2.01
C ASN A 97 25.33 8.19 0.52
N ILE A 98 26.46 8.75 0.11
CA ILE A 98 26.99 8.71 -1.27
C ILE A 98 27.53 7.32 -1.64
N ALA A 99 27.94 6.51 -0.66
CA ALA A 99 28.55 5.20 -0.91
C ALA A 99 27.56 4.09 -1.31
N LYS A 100 26.26 4.25 -1.03
CA LYS A 100 25.25 3.21 -1.35
C LYS A 100 24.83 3.21 -2.82
N ASP A 101 24.83 4.35 -3.48
CA ASP A 101 24.40 4.46 -4.89
C ASP A 101 25.45 3.99 -5.90
N ALA A 102 26.71 3.82 -5.49
CA ALA A 102 27.81 3.45 -6.38
C ALA A 102 27.83 1.96 -6.79
N PHE A 103 26.97 1.12 -6.19
CA PHE A 103 27.05 -0.34 -6.31
C PHE A 103 25.83 -1.00 -6.96
N TYR A 104 25.00 -0.22 -7.65
CA TYR A 104 23.80 -0.75 -8.30
C TYR A 104 23.98 -0.83 -9.82
N TYR A 105 23.52 -1.93 -10.38
CA TYR A 105 23.30 -2.07 -11.81
C TYR A 105 21.95 -1.47 -12.16
N THR A 106 21.92 -0.46 -13.02
CA THR A 106 20.67 0.12 -13.52
C THR A 106 20.21 -0.65 -14.76
N VAL A 107 18.98 -1.10 -14.75
CA VAL A 107 18.36 -1.78 -15.90
C VAL A 107 18.09 -0.75 -17.00
N ASP A 108 18.64 -0.96 -18.19
CA ASP A 108 18.47 -0.06 -19.31
C ASP A 108 17.05 -0.11 -19.93
N SER A 109 16.78 0.75 -20.90
CA SER A 109 15.47 0.80 -21.58
C SER A 109 15.13 -0.46 -22.37
N LYS A 110 16.13 -1.28 -22.70
CA LYS A 110 15.96 -2.58 -23.37
C LYS A 110 15.80 -3.73 -22.39
N GLY A 111 15.91 -3.45 -21.09
CA GLY A 111 15.77 -4.44 -20.03
C GLY A 111 17.06 -5.20 -19.69
N ASN A 112 18.20 -4.64 -19.99
CA ASN A 112 19.50 -5.27 -19.76
C ASN A 112 20.26 -4.57 -18.63
N ILE A 113 21.21 -5.29 -18.05
CA ILE A 113 22.29 -4.75 -17.23
C ILE A 113 23.63 -5.03 -17.90
N ASP A 114 24.62 -4.18 -17.68
CA ASP A 114 26.01 -4.43 -18.07
C ASP A 114 26.77 -4.99 -16.86
N PHE A 115 27.11 -6.28 -16.93
CA PHE A 115 27.74 -6.99 -15.81
C PHE A 115 29.24 -7.19 -16.11
N PRO A 116 30.16 -6.87 -15.18
CA PRO A 116 31.58 -6.92 -15.39
C PRO A 116 32.02 -8.28 -15.95
N VAL A 117 32.89 -8.24 -16.94
CA VAL A 117 33.55 -9.40 -17.61
C VAL A 117 32.56 -10.26 -18.43
N VAL A 118 31.29 -10.38 -18.00
CA VAL A 118 30.24 -11.16 -18.70
C VAL A 118 29.58 -10.34 -19.81
N GLY A 119 29.53 -9.00 -19.65
CA GLY A 119 28.85 -8.11 -20.57
C GLY A 119 27.35 -7.98 -20.31
N THR A 120 26.59 -7.78 -21.37
CA THR A 120 25.15 -7.48 -21.29
C THR A 120 24.30 -8.70 -20.92
N ILE A 121 23.50 -8.57 -19.87
CA ILE A 121 22.56 -9.60 -19.40
C ILE A 121 21.14 -9.05 -19.42
N GLN A 122 20.22 -9.73 -20.14
CA GLN A 122 18.79 -9.43 -20.13
C GLN A 122 18.17 -9.84 -18.80
N VAL A 123 17.56 -8.87 -18.08
CA VAL A 123 16.99 -9.08 -16.74
C VAL A 123 15.52 -8.64 -16.62
N ALA A 124 15.03 -7.80 -17.52
CA ALA A 124 13.64 -7.36 -17.46
C ALA A 124 12.65 -8.54 -17.58
N GLY A 125 11.60 -8.50 -16.77
CA GLY A 125 10.60 -9.57 -16.68
C GLY A 125 11.00 -10.77 -15.81
N LEU A 126 12.25 -10.83 -15.35
CA LEU A 126 12.75 -11.90 -14.48
C LEU A 126 12.56 -11.55 -13.00
N THR A 127 12.44 -12.59 -12.17
CA THR A 127 12.49 -12.45 -10.70
C THR A 127 13.93 -12.37 -10.21
N ARG A 128 14.13 -11.99 -8.95
CA ARG A 128 15.47 -11.95 -8.31
C ARG A 128 16.18 -13.30 -8.41
N GLU A 129 15.45 -14.37 -8.17
CA GLU A 129 15.96 -15.74 -8.19
C GLU A 129 16.38 -16.15 -9.61
N GLN A 130 15.55 -15.81 -10.60
CA GLN A 130 15.87 -16.08 -12.01
C GLN A 130 17.09 -15.30 -12.49
N ILE A 131 17.26 -14.06 -12.02
CA ILE A 131 18.43 -13.23 -12.33
C ILE A 131 19.67 -13.83 -11.66
N ALA A 132 19.58 -14.22 -10.38
CA ALA A 132 20.68 -14.84 -9.66
C ALA A 132 21.17 -16.10 -10.38
N GLU A 133 20.26 -16.96 -10.79
CA GLU A 133 20.59 -18.19 -11.53
C GLU A 133 21.20 -17.88 -12.92
N LYS A 134 20.67 -16.88 -13.62
CA LYS A 134 21.18 -16.46 -14.91
C LYS A 134 22.61 -15.91 -14.82
N VAL A 135 22.87 -15.04 -13.84
CA VAL A 135 24.21 -14.50 -13.57
C VAL A 135 25.16 -15.62 -13.16
N LYS A 136 24.73 -16.51 -12.26
CA LYS A 136 25.51 -17.68 -11.84
C LYS A 136 25.91 -18.53 -13.04
N LYS A 137 24.96 -18.87 -13.90
CA LYS A 137 25.22 -19.63 -15.12
C LYS A 137 26.22 -18.93 -16.03
N SER A 138 26.04 -17.63 -16.26
CA SER A 138 26.95 -16.84 -17.13
C SER A 138 28.38 -16.83 -16.60
N LEU A 139 28.58 -16.75 -15.27
CA LEU A 139 29.91 -16.80 -14.64
C LEU A 139 30.59 -18.16 -14.77
N VAL A 140 29.81 -19.24 -14.65
CA VAL A 140 30.33 -20.62 -14.81
C VAL A 140 30.65 -20.93 -16.28
N ASP A 141 29.77 -20.58 -17.20
CA ASP A 141 29.94 -20.80 -18.65
C ASP A 141 31.16 -20.05 -19.18
N ALA A 142 31.40 -18.84 -18.67
CA ALA A 142 32.61 -18.08 -18.97
C ALA A 142 33.89 -18.59 -18.27
N SER A 143 33.80 -19.68 -17.49
CA SER A 143 34.89 -20.26 -16.69
C SER A 143 35.54 -19.27 -15.71
N LEU A 144 34.83 -18.22 -15.31
CA LEU A 144 35.33 -17.17 -14.41
C LEU A 144 35.31 -17.62 -12.95
N VAL A 145 34.26 -18.39 -12.57
CA VAL A 145 34.08 -18.88 -11.21
C VAL A 145 33.52 -20.30 -11.25
N LYS A 146 34.10 -21.21 -10.47
CA LYS A 146 33.68 -22.62 -10.46
C LYS A 146 32.38 -22.86 -9.68
N ASP A 147 32.20 -22.12 -8.57
CA ASP A 147 31.07 -22.32 -7.65
C ASP A 147 30.62 -20.97 -7.03
N PRO A 148 29.99 -20.09 -7.83
CA PRO A 148 29.56 -18.80 -7.34
C PRO A 148 28.24 -18.93 -6.58
N THR A 149 28.12 -18.22 -5.46
CA THR A 149 26.85 -17.88 -4.83
C THR A 149 26.48 -16.47 -5.25
N VAL A 150 25.34 -16.33 -5.94
CA VAL A 150 24.86 -15.03 -6.41
C VAL A 150 23.63 -14.61 -5.61
N THR A 151 23.66 -13.40 -5.08
CA THR A 151 22.52 -12.78 -4.38
C THR A 151 22.06 -11.55 -5.14
N VAL A 152 20.77 -11.43 -5.42
CA VAL A 152 20.18 -10.28 -6.12
C VAL A 152 19.16 -9.60 -5.21
N SER A 153 19.26 -8.28 -5.11
CA SER A 153 18.29 -7.44 -4.40
C SER A 153 17.89 -6.25 -5.27
N LEU A 154 16.63 -5.83 -5.16
CA LEU A 154 16.18 -4.59 -5.79
C LEU A 154 16.28 -3.46 -4.77
N SER A 155 16.84 -2.33 -5.17
CA SER A 155 17.19 -1.26 -4.23
C SER A 155 16.24 -0.08 -4.24
N ASN A 156 15.53 0.17 -5.32
CA ASN A 156 14.69 1.36 -5.49
C ASN A 156 13.19 1.05 -5.49
N LEU A 157 12.81 -0.13 -5.03
CA LEU A 157 11.39 -0.48 -4.98
C LEU A 157 10.66 0.34 -3.91
N HIS A 158 9.63 1.04 -4.30
CA HIS A 158 8.78 1.82 -3.41
C HIS A 158 7.34 1.90 -3.92
N TYR A 159 6.43 2.19 -3.01
CA TYR A 159 5.06 2.60 -3.29
C TYR A 159 4.76 3.90 -2.54
N SER A 160 3.71 4.59 -2.92
CA SER A 160 3.29 5.84 -2.28
C SER A 160 1.90 5.68 -1.65
N MET A 161 1.75 6.19 -0.44
CA MET A 161 0.46 6.29 0.25
C MET A 161 0.02 7.74 0.26
N MET A 162 -1.20 8.01 -0.21
CA MET A 162 -1.75 9.37 -0.33
C MET A 162 -3.19 9.44 0.16
N GLY A 163 -3.64 10.64 0.49
CA GLY A 163 -5.01 10.90 0.95
C GLY A 163 -5.21 10.67 2.44
N GLU A 164 -6.30 10.04 2.81
CA GLU A 164 -6.75 9.91 4.20
C GLU A 164 -6.11 8.72 4.92
N VAL A 165 -4.80 8.76 5.08
CA VAL A 165 -4.01 7.86 5.92
C VAL A 165 -3.30 8.65 7.02
N ALA A 166 -2.93 7.99 8.11
CA ALA A 166 -2.31 8.67 9.24
C ALA A 166 -0.94 9.28 8.87
N LYS A 167 -0.16 8.60 8.03
CA LYS A 167 1.16 9.03 7.58
C LYS A 167 1.27 8.88 6.06
N PRO A 168 0.83 9.86 5.26
CA PRO A 168 1.07 9.84 3.83
C PRO A 168 2.56 9.99 3.52
N GLY A 169 3.01 9.35 2.44
CA GLY A 169 4.43 9.37 2.07
C GLY A 169 4.81 8.23 1.14
N GLN A 170 6.11 8.14 0.85
CA GLN A 170 6.70 7.07 0.07
C GLN A 170 7.30 6.02 1.01
N TYR A 171 7.07 4.75 0.71
CA TYR A 171 7.49 3.60 1.52
C TYR A 171 8.29 2.63 0.66
N ALA A 172 9.42 2.18 1.17
CA ALA A 172 10.22 1.16 0.50
C ALA A 172 9.51 -0.22 0.53
N ILE A 173 9.73 -1.01 -0.52
CA ILE A 173 9.36 -2.42 -0.58
C ILE A 173 10.61 -3.21 -0.21
N ASP A 174 10.76 -3.54 1.06
CA ASP A 174 11.91 -4.27 1.60
C ASP A 174 11.71 -5.78 1.58
N GLU A 175 10.45 -6.22 1.46
CA GLU A 175 10.05 -7.61 1.46
C GLU A 175 9.82 -8.14 0.04
N GLU A 176 9.79 -9.44 -0.10
CA GLU A 176 9.51 -10.09 -1.39
C GLU A 176 8.12 -9.75 -1.93
N LYS A 177 7.18 -9.54 -1.03
CA LYS A 177 5.77 -9.20 -1.33
C LYS A 177 5.28 -8.22 -0.28
N VAL A 178 4.67 -7.15 -0.72
CA VAL A 178 3.97 -6.20 0.12
C VAL A 178 2.52 -6.15 -0.33
N THR A 179 1.60 -6.41 0.59
CA THR A 179 0.17 -6.33 0.31
C THR A 179 -0.35 -4.90 0.52
N ILE A 180 -1.53 -4.60 0.00
CA ILE A 180 -2.21 -3.33 0.30
C ILE A 180 -2.47 -3.17 1.80
N LEU A 181 -2.70 -4.28 2.52
CA LEU A 181 -2.92 -4.26 3.97
C LEU A 181 -1.64 -3.92 4.73
N ASP A 182 -0.48 -4.45 4.31
CA ASP A 182 0.83 -4.08 4.86
C ASP A 182 1.12 -2.60 4.64
N ALA A 183 0.82 -2.09 3.45
CA ALA A 183 1.00 -0.70 3.11
C ALA A 183 0.14 0.23 3.99
N ILE A 184 -1.12 -0.11 4.18
CA ILE A 184 -2.04 0.61 5.06
C ILE A 184 -1.53 0.57 6.51
N SER A 185 -1.09 -0.59 6.98
CA SER A 185 -0.52 -0.75 8.32
C SER A 185 0.75 0.09 8.51
N LYS A 186 1.68 0.06 7.56
CA LYS A 186 2.91 0.91 7.58
C LYS A 186 2.58 2.40 7.60
N ALA A 187 1.50 2.82 6.91
CA ALA A 187 1.01 4.19 6.90
C ALA A 187 0.22 4.59 8.17
N GLY A 188 0.07 3.70 9.14
CA GLY A 188 -0.61 3.92 10.41
C GLY A 188 -2.13 3.91 10.33
N ASP A 189 -2.68 3.16 9.37
CA ASP A 189 -4.10 3.01 9.05
C ASP A 189 -4.74 4.24 8.36
N LEU A 190 -5.97 4.04 7.89
CA LEU A 190 -6.80 5.12 7.37
C LEU A 190 -7.29 6.01 8.52
N THR A 191 -7.36 7.32 8.27
CA THR A 191 -8.03 8.22 9.22
C THR A 191 -9.51 7.89 9.33
N ILE A 192 -10.18 8.41 10.35
CA ILE A 192 -11.64 8.29 10.49
C ILE A 192 -12.38 8.92 9.30
N GLN A 193 -11.74 9.82 8.59
CA GLN A 193 -12.28 10.51 7.43
C GLN A 193 -11.98 9.79 6.11
N GLY A 194 -11.20 8.72 6.14
CA GLY A 194 -10.89 7.90 4.98
C GLY A 194 -12.04 6.95 4.61
N ARG A 195 -12.40 6.92 3.32
CA ARG A 195 -13.41 6.00 2.78
C ARG A 195 -12.79 4.64 2.52
N ARG A 196 -13.15 3.67 3.35
CA ARG A 196 -12.66 2.28 3.22
C ARG A 196 -13.20 1.57 1.98
N GLN A 197 -14.38 1.96 1.51
CA GLN A 197 -14.99 1.38 0.30
C GLN A 197 -14.42 1.93 -1.02
N ASP A 198 -13.58 2.96 -0.97
CA ASP A 198 -13.10 3.62 -2.18
C ASP A 198 -11.59 3.91 -2.08
N VAL A 199 -10.82 2.85 -1.88
CA VAL A 199 -9.37 2.90 -1.95
C VAL A 199 -8.93 2.59 -3.37
N MET A 200 -8.08 3.43 -3.93
CA MET A 200 -7.61 3.30 -5.30
C MET A 200 -6.13 2.96 -5.33
N VAL A 201 -5.75 1.98 -6.13
CA VAL A 201 -4.36 1.71 -6.48
C VAL A 201 -4.14 2.12 -7.93
N LEU A 202 -3.29 3.12 -8.12
CA LEU A 202 -2.89 3.60 -9.44
C LEU A 202 -1.59 2.90 -9.82
N ARG A 203 -1.60 2.15 -10.91
CA ARG A 203 -0.47 1.35 -11.40
C ARG A 203 -0.20 1.64 -12.86
N GLN A 204 1.07 1.80 -13.20
CA GLN A 204 1.48 1.90 -14.60
C GLN A 204 1.73 0.50 -15.17
N GLU A 205 0.94 0.11 -16.18
CA GLU A 205 1.05 -1.15 -16.90
C GLU A 205 1.09 -0.90 -18.40
N ASN A 206 2.10 -1.42 -19.09
CA ASN A 206 2.24 -1.32 -20.56
C ASN A 206 2.12 0.12 -21.11
N GLY A 207 2.69 1.10 -20.40
CA GLY A 207 2.63 2.50 -20.78
C GLY A 207 1.30 3.22 -20.48
N HIS A 208 0.32 2.53 -19.89
CA HIS A 208 -0.97 3.09 -19.51
C HIS A 208 -1.11 3.16 -17.98
N GLN A 209 -1.81 4.17 -17.50
CA GLN A 209 -2.19 4.29 -16.08
C GLN A 209 -3.47 3.49 -15.86
N LYS A 210 -3.42 2.48 -15.00
CA LYS A 210 -4.56 1.66 -14.60
C LYS A 210 -4.96 1.95 -13.17
N ILE A 211 -6.26 2.02 -12.91
CA ILE A 211 -6.82 2.29 -11.59
C ILE A 211 -7.58 1.06 -11.13
N TYR A 212 -7.18 0.53 -9.98
CA TYR A 212 -7.88 -0.55 -9.29
C TYR A 212 -8.59 0.04 -8.08
N LYS A 213 -9.90 -0.13 -8.01
CA LYS A 213 -10.69 0.23 -6.84
C LYS A 213 -10.82 -0.99 -5.94
N ILE A 214 -10.69 -0.80 -4.64
CA ILE A 214 -10.72 -1.86 -3.64
C ILE A 214 -11.61 -1.39 -2.49
N ASP A 215 -12.60 -2.20 -2.14
CA ASP A 215 -13.40 -2.04 -0.95
C ASP A 215 -12.75 -2.79 0.22
N LEU A 216 -12.19 -2.06 1.19
CA LEU A 216 -11.56 -2.65 2.36
C LEU A 216 -12.57 -3.22 3.36
N CYS A 217 -13.85 -2.89 3.24
CA CYS A 217 -14.91 -3.49 4.03
C CYS A 217 -15.24 -4.93 3.58
N SER A 218 -14.84 -5.30 2.35
CA SER A 218 -15.04 -6.63 1.78
C SER A 218 -13.71 -7.39 1.67
N GLY A 219 -13.54 -8.44 2.45
CA GLY A 219 -12.38 -9.34 2.34
C GLY A 219 -12.32 -9.99 0.96
N LYS A 220 -13.47 -10.34 0.39
CA LYS A 220 -13.54 -10.92 -0.95
C LYS A 220 -13.00 -9.96 -2.01
N ASP A 221 -13.33 -8.67 -1.93
CA ASP A 221 -12.85 -7.66 -2.89
C ASP A 221 -11.34 -7.44 -2.75
N ILE A 222 -10.85 -7.34 -1.50
CA ILE A 222 -9.42 -7.19 -1.21
C ILE A 222 -8.61 -8.33 -1.82
N PHE A 223 -8.94 -9.57 -1.45
CA PHE A 223 -8.11 -10.73 -1.78
C PHE A 223 -8.20 -11.14 -3.27
N ASN A 224 -9.28 -10.83 -3.96
CA ASN A 224 -9.42 -11.06 -5.41
C ASN A 224 -8.88 -9.89 -6.25
N SER A 225 -8.50 -8.79 -5.65
CA SER A 225 -7.98 -7.63 -6.39
C SER A 225 -6.65 -7.96 -7.06
N PRO A 226 -6.47 -7.63 -8.36
CA PRO A 226 -5.17 -7.70 -9.03
C PRO A 226 -4.11 -6.79 -8.41
N ALA A 227 -4.53 -5.81 -7.59
CA ALA A 227 -3.68 -4.89 -6.86
C ALA A 227 -3.52 -5.25 -5.37
N TYR A 228 -3.92 -6.46 -4.96
CA TYR A 228 -3.68 -6.96 -3.60
C TYR A 228 -2.19 -6.92 -3.23
N TYR A 229 -1.33 -7.41 -4.12
CA TYR A 229 0.11 -7.24 -4.03
C TYR A 229 0.53 -5.95 -4.74
N LEU A 230 1.18 -5.07 -3.99
CA LEU A 230 1.70 -3.83 -4.54
C LEU A 230 2.93 -4.08 -5.40
N GLN A 231 3.12 -3.23 -6.39
CA GLN A 231 4.27 -3.22 -7.29
C GLN A 231 5.03 -1.90 -7.15
N GLN A 232 6.21 -1.86 -7.73
CA GLN A 232 6.99 -0.64 -7.82
C GLN A 232 6.21 0.50 -8.44
N ASN A 233 6.34 1.68 -7.85
CA ASN A 233 5.68 2.94 -8.23
C ASN A 233 4.14 2.91 -8.14
N ASP A 234 3.54 1.92 -7.47
CA ASP A 234 2.12 1.99 -7.16
C ASP A 234 1.82 3.20 -6.26
N VAL A 235 0.71 3.86 -6.55
CA VAL A 235 0.17 4.90 -5.68
C VAL A 235 -1.14 4.41 -5.10
N VAL A 236 -1.17 4.25 -3.77
CA VAL A 236 -2.38 3.92 -3.02
C VAL A 236 -3.00 5.22 -2.55
N TYR A 237 -4.18 5.53 -3.04
CA TYR A 237 -4.91 6.74 -2.69
C TYR A 237 -6.18 6.41 -1.91
N VAL A 238 -6.31 6.99 -0.72
CA VAL A 238 -7.47 6.87 0.13
C VAL A 238 -8.34 8.11 -0.01
N THR A 239 -9.55 7.93 -0.53
CA THR A 239 -10.50 9.02 -0.79
C THR A 239 -11.05 9.59 0.53
N PRO A 240 -11.14 10.92 0.70
CA PRO A 240 -11.79 11.52 1.86
C PRO A 240 -13.30 11.31 1.82
N ASN A 241 -13.91 11.18 2.99
CA ASN A 241 -15.38 11.10 3.13
C ASN A 241 -16.04 12.47 2.86
N ASP A 242 -17.38 12.46 2.75
CA ASP A 242 -18.14 13.66 2.40
C ASP A 242 -18.10 14.72 3.52
N THR A 243 -17.92 14.31 4.78
CA THR A 243 -17.78 15.24 5.90
C THR A 243 -16.52 16.11 5.74
N LYS A 244 -15.40 15.51 5.39
CA LYS A 244 -14.16 16.27 5.14
C LYS A 244 -14.26 17.15 3.90
N LYS A 245 -14.89 16.66 2.83
CA LYS A 245 -15.11 17.45 1.62
C LYS A 245 -15.93 18.71 1.92
N ARG A 246 -17.00 18.59 2.71
CA ARG A 246 -17.83 19.75 3.11
C ARG A 246 -17.07 20.73 4.00
N SER A 247 -16.30 20.24 4.98
CA SER A 247 -15.53 21.13 5.87
C SER A 247 -14.46 21.93 5.11
N SER A 248 -13.79 21.32 4.13
CA SER A 248 -12.81 22.03 3.30
C SER A 248 -13.43 23.16 2.45
N THR A 249 -14.67 22.97 1.97
CA THR A 249 -15.37 24.00 1.20
C THR A 249 -15.76 25.20 2.08
N LEU A 250 -16.09 24.98 3.34
CA LEU A 250 -16.44 26.07 4.28
C LEU A 250 -15.22 26.91 4.68
N THR A 251 -14.05 26.30 4.83
CA THR A 251 -12.79 27.01 5.20
C THR A 251 -12.25 27.87 4.06
N THR A 252 -12.67 27.64 2.81
CA THR A 252 -12.21 28.41 1.64
C THR A 252 -13.09 29.66 1.40
N MET A 253 -14.17 29.84 2.16
CA MET A 253 -15.09 30.98 2.03
C MET A 253 -14.88 32.07 3.11
N GLU A 254 -13.88 31.94 3.98
CA GLU A 254 -13.36 32.98 4.88
C GLU A 254 -12.09 33.62 4.28
#